data_f29e4ddc1b484b60829f7f5b17edb55b
#
_entry.id   f29e4ddc1b484b60829f7f5b17edb55b
#
_cell.length_a   1.000
_cell.length_b   1.000
_cell.length_c   1.000
_cell.angle_alpha   90.00
_cell.angle_beta   90.00
_cell.angle_gamma   90.00
#
_symmetry.space_group_name_H-M   'P 1'
#
loop_
_entity.id
_entity.type
_entity.pdbx_description
1 polymer ?
#
loop_
_entity_poly.entity_id
_entity_poly.type
_entity_poly.pdbx_seq_one_letter_code
_entity_poly.pdbx_strand_id
1 'polypeptide(L)'
;MIAGHVKEIWRYPVKSMAGGQLKDCLVTDRGIPGDRGWALRDEEAKEIRGAKNFPVLMQCSARYLEEPSDGRVPQAEITLPDGAKVRTDDPSASEQLAQLIGRKVTLHPLRPASDRDHYRREVPLDEGRIRKLLGRAADEPLPDLSTFPQDVLAELIEFTSPLGTYFDAFALHIVTNGWLDDLSRLNDKAKFDRRRFRPNFLIELAGEQNGRAELEWTGKTIRIGGVRAKIESPTMRCSMTLAATGDLPKDPSVLRTIVRDSDQNLGVYASVAGAGHVKVGDPVEV
;
A
#
# COMPACT_ATOMS: atom_id res chain seq x y z
N MET A 1 0.40 -26.97 3.04
CA MET A 1 0.49 -27.24 1.57
C MET A 1 1.22 -26.07 0.92
N ILE A 2 2.09 -26.32 -0.10
CA ILE A 2 2.72 -25.22 -0.83
C ILE A 2 1.69 -24.64 -1.81
N ALA A 3 1.30 -23.38 -1.59
CA ALA A 3 0.36 -22.65 -2.44
C ALA A 3 1.06 -21.88 -3.57
N GLY A 4 2.34 -21.60 -3.42
CA GLY A 4 3.11 -20.86 -4.41
C GLY A 4 4.50 -20.49 -3.90
N HIS A 5 5.13 -19.53 -4.60
CA HIS A 5 6.46 -19.04 -4.25
C HIS A 5 6.49 -17.51 -4.33
N VAL A 6 7.35 -16.91 -3.53
CA VAL A 6 7.58 -15.45 -3.57
C VAL A 6 8.22 -15.08 -4.90
N LYS A 7 7.47 -14.38 -5.76
CA LYS A 7 7.95 -13.90 -7.07
C LYS A 7 8.71 -12.59 -6.94
N GLU A 8 8.18 -11.67 -6.13
CA GLU A 8 8.75 -10.35 -5.93
C GLU A 8 8.55 -9.88 -4.50
N ILE A 9 9.53 -9.13 -3.98
CA ILE A 9 9.48 -8.45 -2.68
C ILE A 9 9.66 -6.96 -2.94
N TRP A 10 8.80 -6.13 -2.35
CA TRP A 10 8.82 -4.69 -2.54
C TRP A 10 8.82 -3.93 -1.22
N ARG A 11 9.62 -2.88 -1.17
CA ARG A 11 9.62 -1.89 -0.09
C ARG A 11 9.38 -0.50 -0.68
N TYR A 12 8.55 0.28 -0.02
CA TYR A 12 8.13 1.62 -0.44
C TYR A 12 8.56 2.63 0.61
N PRO A 13 9.71 3.32 0.46
CA PRO A 13 10.22 4.24 1.47
C PRO A 13 9.25 5.36 1.85
N VAL A 14 8.52 5.89 0.87
CA VAL A 14 7.57 7.01 1.05
C VAL A 14 6.15 6.55 0.73
N LYS A 15 5.20 6.91 1.61
CA LYS A 15 3.76 6.65 1.38
C LYS A 15 3.35 7.17 0.01
N SER A 16 2.67 6.34 -0.78
CA SER A 16 2.15 6.65 -2.13
C SER A 16 3.16 6.80 -3.26
N MET A 17 4.46 6.79 -3.01
CA MET A 17 5.47 6.82 -4.08
C MET A 17 5.90 5.40 -4.50
N ALA A 18 6.40 5.23 -5.70
CA ALA A 18 7.00 3.97 -6.13
C ALA A 18 8.21 3.63 -5.25
N GLY A 19 8.39 2.34 -5.00
CA GLY A 19 9.49 1.81 -4.18
C GLY A 19 10.50 1.01 -5.00
N GLY A 20 11.31 0.23 -4.30
CA GLY A 20 12.31 -0.66 -4.86
C GLY A 20 12.00 -2.13 -4.60
N GLN A 21 12.41 -2.97 -5.57
CA GLN A 21 12.38 -4.41 -5.42
C GLN A 21 13.56 -4.88 -4.58
N LEU A 22 13.33 -5.86 -3.71
CA LEU A 22 14.33 -6.50 -2.86
C LEU A 22 14.54 -7.94 -3.33
N LYS A 23 15.75 -8.47 -3.15
CA LYS A 23 16.03 -9.89 -3.37
C LYS A 23 15.63 -10.72 -2.16
N ASP A 24 15.80 -10.14 -0.99
CA ASP A 24 15.44 -10.70 0.32
C ASP A 24 15.16 -9.55 1.30
N CYS A 25 14.51 -9.86 2.40
CA CYS A 25 14.29 -8.91 3.50
C CYS A 25 14.07 -9.60 4.84
N LEU A 26 14.44 -8.91 5.91
CA LEU A 26 13.92 -9.18 7.24
C LEU A 26 12.48 -8.65 7.31
N VAL A 27 11.59 -9.41 7.94
CA VAL A 27 10.26 -8.95 8.35
C VAL A 27 10.20 -9.06 9.88
N THR A 28 9.97 -7.94 10.54
CA THR A 28 9.81 -7.86 12.00
C THR A 28 8.33 -7.92 12.36
N ASP A 29 7.99 -7.89 13.62
CA ASP A 29 6.60 -7.74 14.11
C ASP A 29 5.92 -6.47 13.57
N ARG A 30 6.70 -5.47 13.15
CA ARG A 30 6.24 -4.20 12.57
C ARG A 30 6.19 -4.20 11.03
N GLY A 31 6.46 -5.33 10.37
CA GLY A 31 6.54 -5.46 8.92
C GLY A 31 7.96 -5.36 8.37
N ILE A 32 8.11 -4.99 7.12
CA ILE A 32 9.42 -4.79 6.47
C ILE A 32 10.03 -3.48 6.98
N PRO A 33 11.23 -3.47 7.59
CA PRO A 33 11.88 -2.26 8.07
C PRO A 33 11.95 -1.20 6.98
N GLY A 34 11.53 0.03 7.32
CA GLY A 34 11.50 1.16 6.40
C GLY A 34 10.35 1.17 5.40
N ASP A 35 9.48 0.17 5.38
CA ASP A 35 8.31 0.24 4.50
C ASP A 35 7.37 1.36 4.96
N ARG A 36 7.08 2.35 4.07
CA ARG A 36 6.35 3.60 4.36
C ARG A 36 6.92 4.34 5.57
N GLY A 37 8.27 4.46 5.63
CA GLY A 37 8.93 5.19 6.70
C GLY A 37 8.80 6.71 6.61
N TRP A 38 8.33 7.24 5.47
CA TRP A 38 8.10 8.67 5.23
C TRP A 38 6.71 8.92 4.69
N ALA A 39 6.10 10.06 5.06
CA ALA A 39 4.80 10.49 4.51
C ALA A 39 4.71 12.01 4.41
N LEU A 40 3.78 12.48 3.57
CA LEU A 40 3.46 13.90 3.44
C LEU A 40 2.28 14.25 4.34
N ARG A 41 2.40 15.36 5.04
CA ARG A 41 1.33 16.04 5.75
C ARG A 41 0.90 17.27 4.95
N ASP A 42 -0.38 17.37 4.64
CA ASP A 42 -1.01 18.56 4.08
C ASP A 42 -1.21 19.57 5.21
N GLU A 43 -0.51 20.70 5.16
CA GLU A 43 -0.51 21.68 6.25
C GLU A 43 -1.78 22.54 6.29
N GLU A 44 -2.52 22.63 5.19
CA GLU A 44 -3.81 23.30 5.17
C GLU A 44 -4.92 22.41 5.74
N ALA A 45 -4.89 21.13 5.38
CA ALA A 45 -5.85 20.14 5.90
C ALA A 45 -5.43 19.58 7.25
N LYS A 46 -4.17 19.78 7.68
CA LYS A 46 -3.56 19.24 8.91
C LYS A 46 -3.63 17.72 9.01
N GLU A 47 -3.61 17.03 7.87
CA GLU A 47 -3.75 15.58 7.76
C GLU A 47 -2.58 14.97 6.97
N ILE A 48 -2.17 13.74 7.32
CA ILE A 48 -1.33 12.92 6.44
C ILE A 48 -2.15 12.57 5.20
N ARG A 49 -1.62 12.91 4.03
CA ARG A 49 -2.26 12.66 2.75
C ARG A 49 -1.32 11.95 1.78
N GLY A 50 -1.89 11.12 0.93
CA GLY A 50 -1.18 10.36 -0.10
C GLY A 50 -1.85 10.48 -1.47
N ALA A 51 -1.62 9.52 -2.34
CA ALA A 51 -2.07 9.56 -3.74
C ALA A 51 -3.59 9.60 -3.93
N LYS A 52 -4.39 9.26 -2.92
CA LYS A 52 -5.84 9.46 -2.94
C LYS A 52 -6.21 10.95 -3.09
N ASN A 53 -5.36 11.84 -2.56
CA ASN A 53 -5.52 13.29 -2.64
C ASN A 53 -4.53 13.93 -3.63
N PHE A 54 -3.33 13.36 -3.75
CA PHE A 54 -2.22 13.84 -4.57
C PHE A 54 -1.76 12.76 -5.55
N PRO A 55 -2.53 12.46 -6.63
CA PRO A 55 -2.23 11.35 -7.54
C PRO A 55 -0.85 11.42 -8.19
N VAL A 56 -0.27 12.61 -8.33
CA VAL A 56 1.08 12.83 -8.88
C VAL A 56 2.16 12.10 -8.08
N LEU A 57 1.94 11.78 -6.80
CA LEU A 57 2.88 11.01 -5.98
C LEU A 57 3.15 9.60 -6.54
N MET A 58 2.20 9.02 -7.29
CA MET A 58 2.40 7.74 -7.97
C MET A 58 3.39 7.81 -9.13
N GLN A 59 3.74 9.01 -9.58
CA GLN A 59 4.77 9.28 -10.59
C GLN A 59 6.16 9.48 -9.96
N CYS A 60 6.23 9.71 -8.64
CA CYS A 60 7.47 9.80 -7.91
C CYS A 60 7.97 8.41 -7.52
N SER A 61 9.28 8.26 -7.35
CA SER A 61 9.89 7.06 -6.76
C SER A 61 10.81 7.44 -5.61
N ALA A 62 11.01 6.49 -4.69
CA ALA A 62 11.90 6.72 -3.55
C ALA A 62 12.78 5.49 -3.29
N ARG A 63 14.02 5.73 -2.87
CA ARG A 63 14.95 4.71 -2.39
C ARG A 63 15.66 5.16 -1.14
N TYR A 64 15.95 4.26 -0.24
CA TYR A 64 16.79 4.58 0.92
C TYR A 64 18.26 4.74 0.50
N LEU A 65 18.97 5.60 1.22
CA LEU A 65 20.41 5.81 1.04
C LEU A 65 21.23 4.80 1.86
N GLU A 66 20.64 4.26 2.93
CA GLU A 66 21.20 3.23 3.79
C GLU A 66 20.14 2.16 4.02
N GLU A 67 20.52 0.92 4.34
CA GLU A 67 19.57 -0.14 4.67
C GLU A 67 18.83 0.19 5.97
N PRO A 68 17.47 0.21 5.95
CA PRO A 68 16.69 0.40 7.16
C PRO A 68 16.86 -0.76 8.15
N SER A 69 16.84 -0.42 9.43
CA SER A 69 16.79 -1.41 10.51
C SER A 69 15.54 -1.17 11.36
N ASP A 70 15.18 -2.13 12.20
CA ASP A 70 14.01 -1.99 13.05
C ASP A 70 14.14 -0.76 13.97
N GLY A 71 13.08 0.04 14.04
CA GLY A 71 13.03 1.27 14.81
C GLY A 71 13.81 2.46 14.22
N ARG A 72 14.55 2.29 13.10
CA ARG A 72 15.28 3.36 12.44
C ARG A 72 14.79 3.57 11.01
N VAL A 73 14.34 4.79 10.71
CA VAL A 73 14.01 5.24 9.35
C VAL A 73 15.15 6.10 8.81
N PRO A 74 15.99 5.58 7.88
CA PRO A 74 17.07 6.34 7.29
C PRO A 74 16.56 7.38 6.29
N GLN A 75 17.48 8.22 5.81
CA GLN A 75 17.19 9.19 4.77
C GLN A 75 16.93 8.48 3.44
N ALA A 76 16.01 9.03 2.65
CA ALA A 76 15.67 8.53 1.33
C ALA A 76 15.93 9.60 0.26
N GLU A 77 16.23 9.15 -0.94
CA GLU A 77 16.24 9.97 -2.15
C GLU A 77 14.90 9.77 -2.88
N ILE A 78 14.22 10.87 -3.15
CA ILE A 78 12.98 10.92 -3.92
C ILE A 78 13.34 11.40 -5.34
N THR A 79 12.90 10.68 -6.36
CA THR A 79 12.96 11.11 -7.75
C THR A 79 11.58 11.62 -8.16
N LEU A 80 11.51 12.86 -8.62
CA LEU A 80 10.31 13.52 -9.10
C LEU A 80 9.98 13.12 -10.56
N PRO A 81 8.78 13.41 -11.08
CA PRO A 81 8.37 13.02 -12.44
C PRO A 81 9.25 13.59 -13.57
N ASP A 82 9.88 14.73 -13.34
CA ASP A 82 10.83 15.37 -14.27
C ASP A 82 12.25 14.81 -14.19
N GLY A 83 12.49 13.85 -13.28
CA GLY A 83 13.79 13.25 -13.03
C GLY A 83 14.64 13.99 -11.98
N ALA A 84 14.19 15.12 -11.47
CA ALA A 84 14.88 15.81 -10.38
C ALA A 84 14.90 14.93 -9.12
N LYS A 85 15.97 15.05 -8.36
CA LYS A 85 16.18 14.25 -7.14
C LYS A 85 16.30 15.16 -5.93
N VAL A 86 15.61 14.79 -4.87
CA VAL A 86 15.67 15.49 -3.58
C VAL A 86 15.80 14.46 -2.46
N ARG A 87 16.67 14.76 -1.49
CA ARG A 87 16.83 13.91 -0.30
C ARG A 87 15.85 14.35 0.79
N THR A 88 15.42 13.40 1.60
CA THR A 88 14.50 13.71 2.71
C THR A 88 15.10 14.56 3.84
N ASP A 89 16.43 14.66 3.91
CA ASP A 89 17.15 15.56 4.82
C ASP A 89 17.48 16.94 4.19
N ASP A 90 17.13 17.14 2.92
CA ASP A 90 17.28 18.45 2.28
C ASP A 90 16.20 19.42 2.81
N PRO A 91 16.57 20.59 3.34
CA PRO A 91 15.60 21.60 3.79
C PRO A 91 14.57 22.00 2.72
N SER A 92 14.93 21.91 1.44
CA SER A 92 14.06 22.24 0.31
C SER A 92 13.08 21.10 -0.08
N ALA A 93 13.22 19.90 0.50
CA ALA A 93 12.41 18.73 0.09
C ALA A 93 10.90 18.99 0.17
N SER A 94 10.44 19.56 1.27
CA SER A 94 9.03 19.88 1.46
C SER A 94 8.55 20.96 0.47
N GLU A 95 9.39 21.94 0.14
CA GLU A 95 9.06 22.99 -0.82
C GLU A 95 8.95 22.45 -2.24
N GLN A 96 9.89 21.63 -2.68
CA GLN A 96 9.87 20.99 -4.01
C GLN A 96 8.63 20.10 -4.17
N LEU A 97 8.28 19.32 -3.14
CA LEU A 97 7.07 18.51 -3.13
C LEU A 97 5.80 19.38 -3.08
N ALA A 98 5.81 20.51 -2.37
CA ALA A 98 4.71 21.47 -2.36
C ALA A 98 4.48 22.09 -3.76
N GLN A 99 5.55 22.44 -4.47
CA GLN A 99 5.48 22.93 -5.85
C GLN A 99 4.90 21.88 -6.80
N LEU A 100 5.37 20.63 -6.72
CA LEU A 100 4.86 19.52 -7.52
C LEU A 100 3.36 19.26 -7.30
N ILE A 101 2.91 19.35 -6.05
CA ILE A 101 1.52 19.05 -5.64
C ILE A 101 0.60 20.28 -5.83
N GLY A 102 1.15 21.49 -5.84
CA GLY A 102 0.40 22.73 -5.84
C GLY A 102 -0.24 23.04 -4.48
N ARG A 103 0.36 22.54 -3.36
CA ARG A 103 -0.20 22.67 -2.01
C ARG A 103 0.89 22.66 -0.96
N LYS A 104 0.69 23.38 0.14
CA LYS A 104 1.63 23.40 1.25
C LYS A 104 1.66 22.03 1.94
N VAL A 105 2.76 21.33 1.81
CA VAL A 105 2.99 20.03 2.44
C VAL A 105 4.33 20.01 3.17
N THR A 106 4.41 19.13 4.18
CA THR A 106 5.65 18.85 4.90
C THR A 106 5.93 17.35 4.84
N LEU A 107 7.18 16.99 4.55
CA LEU A 107 7.63 15.59 4.54
C LEU A 107 8.09 15.19 5.94
N HIS A 108 7.48 14.16 6.51
CA HIS A 108 7.77 13.67 7.84
C HIS A 108 8.32 12.25 7.85
N PRO A 109 9.39 11.97 8.62
CA PRO A 109 9.72 10.61 9.00
C PRO A 109 8.62 10.03 9.88
N LEU A 110 8.59 8.70 9.99
CA LEU A 110 7.65 8.00 10.85
C LEU A 110 7.72 8.55 12.28
N ARG A 111 6.54 8.88 12.81
CA ARG A 111 6.38 9.43 14.18
C ARG A 111 5.94 8.32 15.13
N PRO A 112 6.25 8.42 16.42
CA PRO A 112 5.81 7.44 17.41
C PRO A 112 4.28 7.41 17.53
N ALA A 113 3.72 6.27 17.93
CA ALA A 113 2.28 6.09 18.13
C ALA A 113 1.69 7.05 19.18
N SER A 114 2.51 7.54 20.12
CA SER A 114 2.13 8.53 21.14
C SER A 114 1.86 9.93 20.55
N ASP A 115 2.35 10.22 19.34
CA ASP A 115 2.10 11.49 18.64
C ASP A 115 0.74 11.42 17.90
N ARG A 116 -0.34 11.23 18.66
CA ARG A 116 -1.68 11.01 18.11
C ARG A 116 -2.16 12.14 17.23
N ASP A 117 -1.83 13.40 17.55
CA ASP A 117 -2.26 14.57 16.79
C ASP A 117 -1.65 14.60 15.37
N HIS A 118 -0.46 14.04 15.20
CA HIS A 118 0.14 13.88 13.87
C HIS A 118 -0.69 12.96 12.95
N TYR A 119 -1.32 11.93 13.50
CA TYR A 119 -2.11 10.94 12.77
C TYR A 119 -3.59 11.29 12.68
N ARG A 120 -4.09 12.18 13.53
CA ARG A 120 -5.52 12.51 13.65
C ARG A 120 -6.09 13.04 12.34
N ARG A 121 -7.32 12.65 12.03
CA ARG A 121 -8.11 13.31 11.00
C ARG A 121 -8.69 14.61 11.55
N GLU A 122 -8.44 15.69 10.84
CA GLU A 122 -9.03 16.99 11.19
C GLU A 122 -10.51 17.03 10.83
N VAL A 123 -10.87 16.41 9.71
CA VAL A 123 -12.25 16.34 9.25
C VAL A 123 -12.75 14.90 9.29
N PRO A 124 -13.85 14.61 9.98
CA PRO A 124 -14.42 13.25 10.05
C PRO A 124 -14.72 12.68 8.65
N LEU A 125 -14.69 11.35 8.56
CA LEU A 125 -15.10 10.64 7.34
C LEU A 125 -16.64 10.62 7.27
N ASP A 126 -17.20 11.47 6.44
CA ASP A 126 -18.59 11.36 5.98
C ASP A 126 -18.69 10.44 4.75
N GLU A 127 -19.91 10.11 4.36
CA GLU A 127 -20.17 9.26 3.20
C GLU A 127 -19.57 9.83 1.91
N GLY A 128 -19.63 11.14 1.69
CA GLY A 128 -19.06 11.80 0.51
C GLY A 128 -17.55 11.67 0.43
N ARG A 129 -16.85 11.84 1.56
CA ARG A 129 -15.40 11.60 1.64
C ARG A 129 -15.05 10.14 1.43
N ILE A 130 -15.80 9.20 2.02
CA ILE A 130 -15.61 7.77 1.82
C ILE A 130 -15.76 7.41 0.34
N ARG A 131 -16.83 7.85 -0.31
CA ARG A 131 -17.06 7.64 -1.76
C ARG A 131 -15.89 8.16 -2.59
N LYS A 132 -15.44 9.38 -2.33
CA LYS A 132 -14.30 9.99 -3.02
C LYS A 132 -13.01 9.20 -2.82
N LEU A 133 -12.70 8.80 -1.60
CA LEU A 133 -11.49 8.02 -1.27
C LEU A 133 -11.53 6.64 -1.94
N LEU A 134 -12.69 6.00 -1.97
CA LEU A 134 -12.87 4.68 -2.57
C LEU A 134 -13.12 4.74 -4.08
N GLY A 135 -13.33 5.93 -4.65
CA GLY A 135 -13.63 6.11 -6.08
C GLY A 135 -14.99 5.53 -6.46
N ARG A 136 -15.99 5.61 -5.55
CA ARG A 136 -17.37 5.20 -5.80
C ARG A 136 -18.20 6.33 -6.41
N ALA A 137 -19.02 6.01 -7.39
CA ALA A 137 -20.03 6.93 -7.92
C ALA A 137 -21.17 7.13 -6.91
N ALA A 138 -21.98 8.18 -7.10
CA ALA A 138 -23.02 8.53 -6.15
C ALA A 138 -24.14 7.47 -6.06
N ASP A 139 -24.39 6.75 -7.15
CA ASP A 139 -25.40 5.70 -7.29
C ASP A 139 -24.89 4.29 -6.96
N GLU A 140 -23.56 4.12 -6.76
CA GLU A 140 -22.98 2.84 -6.38
C GLU A 140 -23.13 2.61 -4.87
N PRO A 141 -23.44 1.39 -4.39
CA PRO A 141 -23.41 1.07 -2.97
C PRO A 141 -21.99 1.23 -2.41
N LEU A 142 -21.86 1.61 -1.15
CA LEU A 142 -20.57 1.51 -0.45
C LEU A 142 -20.20 0.04 -0.27
N PRO A 143 -18.88 -0.30 -0.25
CA PRO A 143 -18.47 -1.66 -0.01
C PRO A 143 -18.85 -2.12 1.40
N ASP A 144 -19.10 -3.41 1.54
CA ASP A 144 -19.34 -4.04 2.85
C ASP A 144 -18.05 -4.09 3.66
N LEU A 145 -18.07 -3.44 4.82
CA LEU A 145 -16.96 -3.41 5.78
C LEU A 145 -17.19 -4.34 6.99
N SER A 146 -18.25 -5.14 6.99
CA SER A 146 -18.60 -6.00 8.13
C SER A 146 -17.53 -7.05 8.43
N THR A 147 -16.83 -7.53 7.39
CA THR A 147 -15.74 -8.51 7.51
C THR A 147 -14.38 -7.90 7.80
N PHE A 148 -14.26 -6.56 7.76
CA PHE A 148 -13.02 -5.89 8.10
C PHE A 148 -12.85 -5.84 9.63
N PRO A 149 -11.64 -6.04 10.19
CA PRO A 149 -11.40 -5.95 11.63
C PRO A 149 -11.90 -4.62 12.21
N GLN A 150 -12.88 -4.69 13.13
CA GLN A 150 -13.63 -3.51 13.56
C GLN A 150 -12.81 -2.54 14.42
N ASP A 151 -11.83 -3.05 15.15
CA ASP A 151 -10.86 -2.27 15.92
C ASP A 151 -9.97 -1.44 15.00
N VAL A 152 -9.45 -2.05 13.93
CA VAL A 152 -8.65 -1.37 12.90
C VAL A 152 -9.51 -0.35 12.14
N LEU A 153 -10.76 -0.71 11.82
CA LEU A 153 -11.69 0.22 11.16
C LEU A 153 -11.96 1.46 12.03
N ALA A 154 -12.21 1.26 13.33
CA ALA A 154 -12.41 2.36 14.27
C ALA A 154 -11.18 3.28 14.35
N GLU A 155 -9.96 2.70 14.38
CA GLU A 155 -8.72 3.46 14.34
C GLU A 155 -8.58 4.26 13.03
N LEU A 156 -8.88 3.67 11.88
CA LEU A 156 -8.81 4.33 10.57
C LEU A 156 -9.89 5.39 10.35
N ILE A 157 -11.00 5.35 11.11
CA ILE A 157 -12.00 6.41 11.13
C ILE A 157 -11.45 7.64 11.87
N GLU A 158 -10.77 7.45 13.00
CA GLU A 158 -10.19 8.53 13.80
C GLU A 158 -8.87 9.05 13.20
N PHE A 159 -8.02 8.16 12.67
CA PHE A 159 -6.67 8.46 12.18
C PHE A 159 -6.52 8.18 10.69
N THR A 160 -5.55 8.84 10.08
CA THR A 160 -5.23 8.71 8.64
C THR A 160 -4.45 7.43 8.31
N SER A 161 -3.85 6.80 9.33
CA SER A 161 -3.11 5.55 9.30
C SER A 161 -3.14 4.94 10.70
N PRO A 162 -2.92 3.65 10.87
CA PRO A 162 -2.71 3.07 12.19
C PRO A 162 -1.57 3.80 12.92
N LEU A 163 -1.74 4.05 14.21
CA LEU A 163 -0.81 4.83 15.02
C LEU A 163 0.61 4.26 14.99
N GLY A 164 1.59 5.13 14.82
CA GLY A 164 3.00 4.72 14.71
C GLY A 164 3.36 4.07 13.38
N THR A 165 2.50 4.19 12.36
CA THR A 165 2.73 3.69 11.00
C THR A 165 2.24 4.69 9.95
N TYR A 166 2.67 4.49 8.70
CA TYR A 166 2.08 5.14 7.52
C TYR A 166 1.44 4.13 6.57
N PHE A 167 1.10 2.95 7.07
CA PHE A 167 0.36 1.94 6.31
C PHE A 167 -1.06 2.42 5.98
N ASP A 168 -1.70 1.79 5.00
CA ASP A 168 -3.12 2.06 4.72
C ASP A 168 -4.04 1.37 5.73
N ALA A 169 -3.65 0.17 6.20
CA ALA A 169 -4.32 -0.58 7.28
C ALA A 169 -3.36 -1.55 7.99
N PHE A 170 -2.65 -2.41 7.27
CA PHE A 170 -1.81 -3.46 7.85
C PHE A 170 -0.37 -3.39 7.34
N ALA A 171 0.53 -4.07 8.05
CA ALA A 171 1.96 -4.05 7.79
C ALA A 171 2.35 -4.71 6.46
N LEU A 172 1.59 -5.70 6.00
CA LEU A 172 1.86 -6.44 4.78
C LEU A 172 0.67 -6.43 3.84
N HIS A 173 0.95 -6.25 2.56
CA HIS A 173 0.00 -6.42 1.46
C HIS A 173 0.53 -7.49 0.51
N ILE A 174 -0.26 -8.53 0.27
CA ILE A 174 0.09 -9.69 -0.54
C ILE A 174 -0.87 -9.76 -1.74
N VAL A 175 -0.32 -9.98 -2.91
CA VAL A 175 -1.08 -10.16 -4.17
C VAL A 175 -0.54 -11.41 -4.85
N THR A 176 -1.42 -12.21 -5.47
CA THR A 176 -1.01 -13.33 -6.31
C THR A 176 -1.05 -12.95 -7.80
N ASN A 177 -0.24 -13.61 -8.62
CA ASN A 177 -0.36 -13.50 -10.08
C ASN A 177 -1.74 -13.98 -10.54
N GLY A 178 -2.30 -15.02 -9.91
CA GLY A 178 -3.61 -15.58 -10.26
C GLY A 178 -4.74 -14.54 -10.25
N TRP A 179 -4.80 -13.67 -9.23
CA TRP A 179 -5.83 -12.62 -9.19
C TRP A 179 -5.60 -11.53 -10.25
N LEU A 180 -4.34 -11.14 -10.50
CA LEU A 180 -4.02 -10.17 -11.57
C LEU A 180 -4.39 -10.72 -12.95
N ASP A 181 -4.11 -11.99 -13.20
CA ASP A 181 -4.43 -12.67 -14.46
C ASP A 181 -5.95 -12.84 -14.63
N ASP A 182 -6.67 -13.12 -13.54
CA ASP A 182 -8.13 -13.21 -13.54
C ASP A 182 -8.77 -11.88 -13.97
N LEU A 183 -8.37 -10.78 -13.36
CA LEU A 183 -8.85 -9.45 -13.73
C LEU A 183 -8.46 -9.05 -15.15
N SER A 184 -7.27 -9.46 -15.60
CA SER A 184 -6.81 -9.21 -16.98
C SER A 184 -7.63 -9.98 -18.02
N ARG A 185 -8.13 -11.17 -17.67
CA ARG A 185 -9.08 -11.92 -18.52
C ARG A 185 -10.46 -11.27 -18.57
N LEU A 186 -10.91 -10.69 -17.46
CA LEU A 186 -12.20 -10.00 -17.37
C LEU A 186 -12.22 -8.66 -18.10
N ASN A 187 -11.05 -8.02 -18.23
CA ASN A 187 -10.89 -6.78 -18.97
C ASN A 187 -9.48 -6.70 -19.60
N ASP A 188 -9.36 -7.19 -20.81
CA ASP A 188 -8.11 -7.26 -21.59
C ASP A 188 -7.58 -5.89 -22.03
N LYS A 189 -8.41 -4.84 -21.98
CA LYS A 189 -8.03 -3.47 -22.30
C LYS A 189 -7.36 -2.74 -21.14
N ALA A 190 -7.59 -3.19 -19.89
CA ALA A 190 -7.01 -2.60 -18.69
C ALA A 190 -5.70 -3.30 -18.32
N LYS A 191 -4.70 -2.53 -17.85
CA LYS A 191 -3.45 -3.10 -17.35
C LYS A 191 -3.50 -3.25 -15.83
N PHE A 192 -3.72 -4.50 -15.36
CA PHE A 192 -3.67 -4.85 -13.94
C PHE A 192 -2.23 -5.10 -13.48
N ASP A 193 -1.40 -4.07 -13.62
CA ASP A 193 0.00 -4.10 -13.22
C ASP A 193 0.11 -3.92 -11.69
N ARG A 194 0.92 -4.76 -11.03
CA ARG A 194 1.14 -4.72 -9.58
C ARG A 194 1.57 -3.34 -9.05
N ARG A 195 2.24 -2.53 -9.88
CA ARG A 195 2.67 -1.16 -9.51
C ARG A 195 1.51 -0.27 -9.08
N ARG A 196 0.30 -0.49 -9.62
CA ARG A 196 -0.92 0.22 -9.21
C ARG A 196 -1.39 -0.20 -7.81
N PHE A 197 -1.08 -1.44 -7.41
CA PHE A 197 -1.59 -2.08 -6.20
C PHE A 197 -0.59 -2.08 -5.06
N ARG A 198 0.71 -1.95 -5.36
CA ARG A 198 1.81 -1.76 -4.40
C ARG A 198 1.90 -2.87 -3.33
N PRO A 199 1.90 -4.16 -3.70
CA PRO A 199 2.09 -5.24 -2.73
C PRO A 199 3.50 -5.23 -2.16
N ASN A 200 3.66 -5.74 -0.93
CA ASN A 200 4.97 -6.09 -0.38
C ASN A 200 5.45 -7.43 -0.96
N PHE A 201 4.53 -8.39 -1.13
CA PHE A 201 4.82 -9.68 -1.74
C PHE A 201 3.92 -9.92 -2.94
N LEU A 202 4.53 -10.21 -4.08
CA LEU A 202 3.84 -10.81 -5.22
C LEU A 202 4.15 -12.30 -5.19
N ILE A 203 3.10 -13.12 -5.13
CA ILE A 203 3.19 -14.57 -5.07
C ILE A 203 2.85 -15.17 -6.43
N GLU A 204 3.68 -16.06 -6.92
CA GLU A 204 3.39 -16.91 -8.05
C GLU A 204 2.76 -18.20 -7.55
N LEU A 205 1.50 -18.43 -7.91
CA LEU A 205 0.76 -19.61 -7.47
C LEU A 205 1.36 -20.88 -8.08
N ALA A 206 1.36 -21.99 -7.32
CA ALA A 206 1.82 -23.29 -7.78
C ALA A 206 0.74 -24.02 -8.57
N GLY A 207 1.12 -24.69 -9.66
CA GLY A 207 0.24 -25.52 -10.47
C GLY A 207 -0.85 -24.72 -11.20
N GLU A 208 -1.99 -25.37 -11.42
CA GLU A 208 -3.15 -24.77 -12.09
C GLU A 208 -4.05 -23.97 -11.14
N GLN A 209 -3.54 -23.55 -9.97
CA GLN A 209 -4.28 -22.67 -9.08
C GLN A 209 -4.45 -21.31 -9.77
N ASN A 210 -5.66 -21.05 -10.20
CA ASN A 210 -6.05 -19.83 -10.90
C ASN A 210 -6.97 -18.98 -10.02
N GLY A 211 -7.07 -17.69 -10.38
CA GLY A 211 -8.03 -16.79 -9.77
C GLY A 211 -7.56 -16.25 -8.42
N ARG A 212 -8.48 -16.15 -7.49
CA ARG A 212 -8.37 -15.38 -6.24
C ARG A 212 -8.03 -16.26 -5.04
N ALA A 213 -7.05 -17.17 -5.19
CA ALA A 213 -6.71 -18.19 -4.18
C ALA A 213 -6.40 -17.56 -2.80
N GLU A 214 -5.80 -16.37 -2.76
CA GLU A 214 -5.49 -15.68 -1.51
C GLU A 214 -6.72 -15.28 -0.69
N LEU A 215 -7.91 -15.22 -1.26
CA LEU A 215 -9.14 -14.98 -0.48
C LEU A 215 -9.42 -16.12 0.51
N GLU A 216 -9.10 -17.35 0.14
CA GLU A 216 -9.27 -18.53 1.00
C GLU A 216 -8.26 -18.56 2.17
N TRP A 217 -7.25 -17.70 2.12
CA TRP A 217 -6.28 -17.56 3.20
C TRP A 217 -6.78 -16.65 4.33
N THR A 218 -7.85 -15.90 4.10
CA THR A 218 -8.41 -14.96 5.10
C THR A 218 -8.73 -15.67 6.41
N GLY A 219 -8.26 -15.11 7.51
CA GLY A 219 -8.36 -15.67 8.86
C GLY A 219 -7.30 -16.73 9.21
N LYS A 220 -6.54 -17.22 8.22
CA LYS A 220 -5.47 -18.20 8.46
C LYS A 220 -4.13 -17.51 8.74
N THR A 221 -3.23 -18.25 9.39
CA THR A 221 -1.80 -17.90 9.45
C THR A 221 -1.06 -18.73 8.42
N ILE A 222 -0.47 -18.08 7.45
CA ILE A 222 0.35 -18.70 6.41
C ILE A 222 1.83 -18.52 6.70
N ARG A 223 2.68 -19.34 6.09
CA ARG A 223 4.12 -19.18 6.13
C ARG A 223 4.66 -18.70 4.79
N ILE A 224 5.45 -17.62 4.80
CA ILE A 224 6.14 -17.06 3.65
C ILE A 224 7.64 -17.10 3.95
N GLY A 225 8.36 -18.10 3.42
CA GLY A 225 9.73 -18.36 3.83
C GLY A 225 9.85 -18.57 5.34
N GLY A 226 10.63 -17.71 6.02
CA GLY A 226 10.79 -17.72 7.47
C GLY A 226 9.71 -16.98 8.26
N VAL A 227 8.78 -16.28 7.60
CA VAL A 227 7.77 -15.41 8.23
C VAL A 227 6.45 -16.13 8.41
N ARG A 228 5.78 -15.92 9.55
CA ARG A 228 4.36 -16.27 9.73
C ARG A 228 3.52 -15.02 9.60
N ALA A 229 2.63 -15.00 8.61
CA ALA A 229 1.74 -13.89 8.32
C ALA A 229 0.29 -14.31 8.58
N LYS A 230 -0.43 -13.59 9.44
CA LYS A 230 -1.85 -13.78 9.66
C LYS A 230 -2.61 -12.94 8.63
N ILE A 231 -3.39 -13.59 7.79
CA ILE A 231 -4.20 -12.92 6.78
C ILE A 231 -5.45 -12.35 7.44
N GLU A 232 -5.56 -11.03 7.47
CA GLU A 232 -6.57 -10.31 8.26
C GLU A 232 -7.83 -10.05 7.45
N SER A 233 -7.69 -9.61 6.20
CA SER A 233 -8.84 -9.29 5.34
C SER A 233 -8.44 -9.21 3.86
N PRO A 234 -9.39 -9.30 2.93
CA PRO A 234 -9.19 -8.85 1.56
C PRO A 234 -8.80 -7.37 1.53
N THR A 235 -7.99 -6.98 0.54
CA THR A 235 -7.54 -5.60 0.38
C THR A 235 -8.52 -4.81 -0.47
N MET A 236 -9.31 -3.95 0.19
CA MET A 236 -10.19 -3.02 -0.51
C MET A 236 -9.38 -1.99 -1.30
N ARG A 237 -9.70 -1.87 -2.58
CA ARG A 237 -9.01 -0.94 -3.48
C ARG A 237 -9.68 0.43 -3.49
N CYS A 238 -8.85 1.46 -3.60
CA CYS A 238 -9.29 2.86 -3.56
C CYS A 238 -8.93 3.59 -4.86
N SER A 239 -9.31 4.85 -4.96
CA SER A 239 -9.07 5.71 -6.12
C SER A 239 -7.61 5.84 -6.56
N MET A 240 -6.65 5.47 -5.69
CA MET A 240 -5.23 5.50 -6.05
C MET A 240 -4.90 4.54 -7.21
N THR A 241 -5.61 3.41 -7.34
CA THR A 241 -5.33 2.38 -8.35
C THR A 241 -5.57 2.84 -9.79
N LEU A 242 -6.36 3.88 -9.96
CA LEU A 242 -6.62 4.46 -11.30
C LEU A 242 -5.58 5.51 -11.71
N ALA A 243 -4.68 5.93 -10.80
CA ALA A 243 -3.70 6.98 -11.09
C ALA A 243 -2.64 6.51 -12.10
N ALA A 244 -2.10 7.46 -12.85
CA ALA A 244 -0.91 7.21 -13.67
C ALA A 244 0.26 6.80 -12.75
N THR A 245 1.06 5.80 -13.16
CA THR A 245 2.14 5.21 -12.34
C THR A 245 3.29 4.80 -13.26
N GLY A 246 4.43 5.48 -13.18
CA GLY A 246 5.52 5.27 -14.12
C GLY A 246 5.07 5.47 -15.57
N ASP A 247 5.25 4.46 -16.41
CA ASP A 247 4.80 4.42 -17.80
C ASP A 247 3.31 4.06 -17.99
N LEU A 248 2.62 3.68 -16.92
CA LEU A 248 1.20 3.32 -16.97
C LEU A 248 0.34 4.59 -16.93
N PRO A 249 -0.54 4.83 -17.93
CA PRO A 249 -1.42 5.99 -17.92
C PRO A 249 -2.48 5.88 -16.82
N LYS A 250 -3.13 7.01 -16.50
CA LYS A 250 -4.36 7.00 -15.71
C LYS A 250 -5.41 6.15 -16.41
N ASP A 251 -5.99 5.19 -15.67
CA ASP A 251 -6.96 4.27 -16.22
C ASP A 251 -8.10 3.98 -15.23
N PRO A 252 -9.25 4.67 -15.38
CA PRO A 252 -10.42 4.43 -14.54
C PRO A 252 -11.00 3.01 -14.68
N SER A 253 -10.78 2.34 -15.82
CA SER A 253 -11.34 1.01 -16.08
C SER A 253 -10.78 -0.05 -15.11
N VAL A 254 -9.55 0.12 -14.63
CA VAL A 254 -8.92 -0.75 -13.63
C VAL A 254 -9.79 -0.83 -12.37
N LEU A 255 -10.12 0.31 -11.75
CA LEU A 255 -10.92 0.31 -10.53
C LEU A 255 -12.37 -0.13 -10.81
N ARG A 256 -12.95 0.26 -11.96
CA ARG A 256 -14.31 -0.15 -12.34
C ARG A 256 -14.44 -1.66 -12.48
N THR A 257 -13.45 -2.32 -13.09
CA THR A 257 -13.41 -3.78 -13.16
C THR A 257 -13.32 -4.41 -11.78
N ILE A 258 -12.42 -3.91 -10.91
CA ILE A 258 -12.28 -4.43 -9.55
C ILE A 258 -13.57 -4.24 -8.74
N VAL A 259 -14.25 -3.09 -8.88
CA VAL A 259 -15.53 -2.82 -8.23
C VAL A 259 -16.61 -3.79 -8.66
N ARG A 260 -16.74 -4.00 -9.98
CA ARG A 260 -17.82 -4.81 -10.57
C ARG A 260 -17.59 -6.31 -10.37
N ASP A 261 -16.36 -6.77 -10.58
CA ASP A 261 -16.07 -8.19 -10.73
C ASP A 261 -15.31 -8.79 -9.54
N SER A 262 -14.97 -7.98 -8.52
CA SER A 262 -14.11 -8.41 -7.40
C SER A 262 -14.50 -7.75 -6.07
N ASP A 263 -15.76 -7.34 -5.91
CA ASP A 263 -16.28 -6.68 -4.70
C ASP A 263 -15.35 -5.58 -4.16
N GLN A 264 -14.72 -4.85 -5.09
CA GLN A 264 -13.71 -3.82 -4.81
C GLN A 264 -12.43 -4.33 -4.15
N ASN A 265 -12.15 -5.63 -4.12
CA ASN A 265 -10.96 -6.21 -3.51
C ASN A 265 -9.93 -6.68 -4.55
N LEU A 266 -8.65 -6.60 -4.19
CA LEU A 266 -7.53 -7.24 -4.89
C LEU A 266 -6.36 -7.40 -3.92
N GLY A 267 -5.93 -8.65 -3.71
CA GLY A 267 -4.93 -9.02 -2.73
C GLY A 267 -5.50 -9.10 -1.32
N VAL A 268 -4.63 -9.40 -0.36
CA VAL A 268 -4.98 -9.52 1.05
C VAL A 268 -4.03 -8.72 1.93
N TYR A 269 -4.56 -8.20 3.01
CA TYR A 269 -3.79 -7.60 4.09
C TYR A 269 -3.38 -8.66 5.12
N ALA A 270 -2.19 -8.50 5.67
CA ALA A 270 -1.69 -9.37 6.72
C ALA A 270 -0.95 -8.60 7.81
N SER A 271 -1.07 -9.11 9.04
CA SER A 271 -0.20 -8.79 10.17
C SER A 271 0.90 -9.84 10.31
N VAL A 272 1.96 -9.49 11.04
CA VAL A 272 3.08 -10.40 11.28
C VAL A 272 2.82 -11.18 12.57
N ALA A 273 2.59 -12.49 12.45
CA ALA A 273 2.43 -13.42 13.59
C ALA A 273 3.75 -14.06 14.02
N GLY A 274 4.81 -13.88 13.26
CA GLY A 274 6.17 -14.33 13.60
C GLY A 274 7.18 -13.77 12.61
N ALA A 275 8.15 -13.05 13.16
CA ALA A 275 9.25 -12.43 12.41
C ALA A 275 10.17 -13.47 11.75
N GLY A 276 10.85 -13.08 10.67
CA GLY A 276 11.77 -13.94 9.96
C GLY A 276 12.33 -13.33 8.69
N HIS A 277 13.11 -14.10 7.95
CA HIS A 277 13.63 -13.72 6.65
C HIS A 277 12.79 -14.30 5.52
N VAL A 278 12.63 -13.52 4.46
CA VAL A 278 11.99 -13.92 3.20
C VAL A 278 12.92 -13.56 2.05
N LYS A 279 13.07 -14.45 1.09
CA LYS A 279 13.77 -14.20 -0.17
C LYS A 279 12.90 -14.59 -1.37
N VAL A 280 13.20 -14.01 -2.50
CA VAL A 280 12.57 -14.39 -3.77
C VAL A 280 12.81 -15.89 -4.03
N GLY A 281 11.77 -16.61 -4.40
CA GLY A 281 11.76 -18.06 -4.57
C GLY A 281 11.35 -18.86 -3.33
N ASP A 282 11.24 -18.24 -2.14
CA ASP A 282 10.79 -18.95 -0.93
C ASP A 282 9.36 -19.49 -1.10
N PRO A 283 9.05 -20.65 -0.51
CA PRO A 283 7.72 -21.23 -0.55
C PRO A 283 6.72 -20.42 0.28
N VAL A 284 5.47 -20.42 -0.19
CA VAL A 284 4.29 -19.94 0.55
C VAL A 284 3.47 -21.16 0.94
N GLU A 285 3.29 -21.37 2.23
CA GLU A 285 2.58 -22.54 2.78
C GLU A 285 1.31 -22.08 3.51
N VAL A 286 0.18 -22.71 3.19
CA VAL A 286 -1.16 -22.46 3.72
C VAL A 286 -1.70 -23.68 4.44
#